data_595e26e30fbba0ad46c0997593999ae2
#
_entry.id   595e26e30fbba0ad46c0997593999ae2
#
_cell.length_a   1.000
_cell.length_b   1.000
_cell.length_c   1.000
_cell.angle_alpha   90.00
_cell.angle_beta   90.00
_cell.angle_gamma   90.00
#
_symmetry.space_group_name_H-M   'P 1'
#
loop_
_entity.id
_entity.type
_entity.pdbx_description
1 polymer ?
#
loop_
_entity_poly.entity_id
_entity_poly.type
_entity_poly.pdbx_seq_one_letter_code
_entity_poly.pdbx_strand_id
1 'polypeptide(L)'
;MKIFPSSSIKKLDAYTIEHEPIASIDLMERAATALTKAIMNRWSRETPVTVFAGPGNNGGDALAVARMLSEKGYKTEVYLFNPKGELSPDCQTNKELVEMAEEVTFHEISTQFVPPTLTPDHLVIDGLFGSGLNKPLSGGFAAVVKYINSSPAMVVAIDIPSGLMGEENTFNVKNNIIRADVTFSLQLPKLAFLFAENTEYVGEWDLLNIGLSEEGIEETETNYEMLELEDIRSLIKPRQQFAHKGNFGHALLIAGSKAVSYTHLRAHETEADL
;
A
#
# COMPACT_ATOMS: atom_id res chain seq x y z
N MET A 1 5.26 12.86 -9.34
CA MET A 1 5.64 12.09 -8.12
C MET A 1 6.67 11.02 -8.46
N LYS A 2 7.75 10.91 -7.68
CA LYS A 2 8.75 9.83 -7.82
C LYS A 2 8.22 8.50 -7.29
N ILE A 3 8.57 7.39 -7.94
CA ILE A 3 8.27 6.03 -7.50
C ILE A 3 9.61 5.34 -7.22
N PHE A 4 9.70 4.69 -6.06
CA PHE A 4 10.95 4.10 -5.61
C PHE A 4 10.86 2.58 -5.50
N PRO A 5 11.97 1.87 -5.79
CA PRO A 5 12.11 0.49 -5.38
C PRO A 5 12.02 0.34 -3.85
N SER A 6 11.52 -0.79 -3.38
CA SER A 6 11.36 -1.08 -1.95
C SER A 6 12.65 -0.90 -1.13
N SER A 7 13.81 -1.16 -1.77
CA SER A 7 15.12 -0.94 -1.16
C SER A 7 15.44 0.54 -0.91
N SER A 8 14.91 1.44 -1.75
CA SER A 8 15.08 2.88 -1.60
C SER A 8 14.10 3.45 -0.57
N ILE A 9 12.89 2.90 -0.47
CA ILE A 9 11.91 3.30 0.56
C ILE A 9 12.50 3.10 1.96
N LYS A 10 13.14 1.96 2.23
CA LYS A 10 13.85 1.72 3.51
C LYS A 10 14.95 2.73 3.82
N LYS A 11 15.62 3.24 2.78
CA LYS A 11 16.62 4.29 2.97
C LYS A 11 15.99 5.63 3.29
N LEU A 12 14.83 5.93 2.71
CA LEU A 12 14.06 7.14 3.01
C LEU A 12 13.53 7.13 4.45
N ASP A 13 13.07 5.98 4.95
CA ASP A 13 12.70 5.82 6.35
C ASP A 13 13.90 6.12 7.27
N ALA A 14 15.05 5.50 6.99
CA ALA A 14 16.28 5.72 7.75
C ALA A 14 16.77 7.18 7.68
N TYR A 15 16.71 7.80 6.50
CA TYR A 15 17.05 9.20 6.30
C TYR A 15 16.14 10.11 7.13
N THR A 16 14.82 9.85 7.12
CA THR A 16 13.86 10.62 7.90
C THR A 16 14.14 10.52 9.39
N ILE A 17 14.37 9.30 9.90
CA ILE A 17 14.69 9.04 11.31
C ILE A 17 15.96 9.81 11.72
N GLU A 18 17.00 9.81 10.89
CA GLU A 18 18.27 10.46 11.17
C GLU A 18 18.15 12.00 11.16
N HIS A 19 17.42 12.57 10.18
CA HIS A 19 17.37 14.03 9.98
C HIS A 19 16.30 14.73 10.78
N GLU A 20 15.22 14.06 11.17
CA GLU A 20 14.22 14.58 12.11
C GLU A 20 14.56 14.30 13.57
N PRO A 21 15.66 13.71 13.93
CA PRO A 21 16.09 12.95 15.12
C PRO A 21 14.92 12.36 15.92
N ILE A 22 14.15 11.49 15.28
CA ILE A 22 13.04 10.73 15.90
C ILE A 22 13.42 9.26 16.06
N ALA A 23 12.75 8.56 16.97
CA ALA A 23 12.90 7.11 17.05
C ALA A 23 12.13 6.39 15.92
N SER A 24 12.58 5.21 15.50
CA SER A 24 11.87 4.37 14.51
C SER A 24 10.43 4.10 14.92
N ILE A 25 10.19 3.87 16.19
CA ILE A 25 8.85 3.65 16.75
C ILE A 25 7.95 4.89 16.59
N ASP A 26 8.48 6.10 16.63
CA ASP A 26 7.70 7.33 16.45
C ASP A 26 7.24 7.47 14.98
N LEU A 27 8.07 7.07 14.02
CA LEU A 27 7.67 7.03 12.60
C LEU A 27 6.57 5.97 12.39
N MET A 28 6.69 4.81 13.04
CA MET A 28 5.65 3.77 13.01
C MET A 28 4.34 4.25 13.66
N GLU A 29 4.37 5.00 14.76
CA GLU A 29 3.18 5.60 15.39
C GLU A 29 2.52 6.63 14.46
N ARG A 30 3.29 7.41 13.68
CA ARG A 30 2.75 8.31 12.64
C ARG A 30 2.03 7.52 11.55
N ALA A 31 2.64 6.44 11.06
CA ALA A 31 2.05 5.55 10.06
C ALA A 31 0.74 4.93 10.58
N ALA A 32 0.76 4.36 11.78
CA ALA A 32 -0.40 3.76 12.43
C ALA A 32 -1.53 4.78 12.67
N THR A 33 -1.18 6.03 13.04
CA THR A 33 -2.16 7.11 13.20
C THR A 33 -2.84 7.46 11.87
N ALA A 34 -2.07 7.56 10.78
CA ALA A 34 -2.62 7.84 9.45
C ALA A 34 -3.53 6.68 8.97
N LEU A 35 -3.09 5.44 9.15
CA LEU A 35 -3.85 4.22 8.84
C LEU A 35 -5.16 4.17 9.64
N THR A 36 -5.09 4.34 10.95
CA THR A 36 -6.26 4.35 11.84
C THR A 36 -7.28 5.40 11.40
N LYS A 37 -6.82 6.62 11.10
CA LYS A 37 -7.69 7.69 10.59
C LYS A 37 -8.33 7.33 9.25
N ALA A 38 -7.59 6.73 8.33
CA ALA A 38 -8.10 6.31 7.03
C ALA A 38 -9.17 5.21 7.18
N ILE A 39 -8.94 4.24 8.08
CA ILE A 39 -9.90 3.18 8.41
C ILE A 39 -11.16 3.78 9.03
N MET A 40 -11.04 4.65 10.04
CA MET A 40 -12.18 5.29 10.70
C MET A 40 -13.03 6.16 9.76
N ASN A 41 -12.46 6.69 8.70
CA ASN A 41 -13.19 7.47 7.69
C ASN A 41 -14.06 6.59 6.77
N ARG A 42 -13.78 5.28 6.67
CA ARG A 42 -14.49 4.34 5.77
C ARG A 42 -15.38 3.35 6.51
N TRP A 43 -15.03 2.97 7.72
CA TRP A 43 -15.76 1.97 8.51
C TRP A 43 -16.12 2.50 9.89
N SER A 44 -17.35 2.21 10.31
CA SER A 44 -17.83 2.62 11.63
C SER A 44 -17.25 1.74 12.73
N ARG A 45 -17.29 2.23 13.98
CA ARG A 45 -16.79 1.48 15.15
C ARG A 45 -17.56 0.19 15.47
N GLU A 46 -18.76 0.01 14.91
CA GLU A 46 -19.54 -1.21 15.03
C GLU A 46 -18.99 -2.35 14.17
N THR A 47 -18.12 -2.04 13.20
CA THR A 47 -17.44 -3.03 12.36
C THR A 47 -16.44 -3.83 13.17
N PRO A 48 -16.59 -5.15 13.33
CA PRO A 48 -15.59 -5.98 13.99
C PRO A 48 -14.31 -6.02 13.15
N VAL A 49 -13.16 -5.85 13.80
CA VAL A 49 -11.85 -5.79 13.14
C VAL A 49 -11.02 -7.01 13.50
N THR A 50 -10.54 -7.73 12.50
CA THR A 50 -9.60 -8.84 12.68
C THR A 50 -8.28 -8.50 12.01
N VAL A 51 -7.21 -8.43 12.78
CA VAL A 51 -5.88 -8.03 12.34
C VAL A 51 -4.99 -9.26 12.21
N PHE A 52 -4.38 -9.44 11.05
CA PHE A 52 -3.37 -10.46 10.80
C PHE A 52 -2.00 -9.79 10.68
N ALA A 53 -1.18 -9.93 11.71
CA ALA A 53 0.13 -9.30 11.81
C ALA A 53 1.26 -10.31 11.59
N GLY A 54 2.28 -9.91 10.85
CA GLY A 54 3.53 -10.66 10.69
C GLY A 54 4.60 -10.23 11.67
N PRO A 55 5.79 -10.88 11.63
CA PRO A 55 6.84 -10.63 12.62
C PRO A 55 7.70 -9.39 12.33
N GLY A 56 7.52 -8.75 11.17
CA GLY A 56 8.30 -7.58 10.74
C GLY A 56 7.62 -6.25 11.06
N ASN A 57 8.15 -5.16 10.49
CA ASN A 57 7.65 -3.80 10.73
C ASN A 57 6.19 -3.62 10.27
N ASN A 58 5.78 -4.23 9.16
CA ASN A 58 4.38 -4.19 8.73
C ASN A 58 3.42 -4.80 9.77
N GLY A 59 3.89 -5.86 10.47
CA GLY A 59 3.18 -6.40 11.63
C GLY A 59 3.16 -5.42 12.80
N GLY A 60 4.25 -4.70 13.02
CA GLY A 60 4.33 -3.62 14.01
C GLY A 60 3.31 -2.51 13.74
N ASP A 61 3.21 -2.04 12.48
CA ASP A 61 2.18 -1.08 12.06
C ASP A 61 0.77 -1.62 12.32
N ALA A 62 0.53 -2.89 11.98
CA ALA A 62 -0.78 -3.53 12.19
C ALA A 62 -1.15 -3.67 13.67
N LEU A 63 -0.19 -3.98 14.54
CA LEU A 63 -0.38 -4.03 16.00
C LEU A 63 -0.69 -2.64 16.56
N ALA A 64 0.04 -1.60 16.13
CA ALA A 64 -0.22 -0.23 16.54
C ALA A 64 -1.63 0.23 16.09
N VAL A 65 -2.02 -0.07 14.85
CA VAL A 65 -3.38 0.19 14.34
C VAL A 65 -4.43 -0.54 15.17
N ALA A 66 -4.22 -1.81 15.52
CA ALA A 66 -5.14 -2.59 16.34
C ALA A 66 -5.38 -1.92 17.72
N ARG A 67 -4.29 -1.51 18.38
CA ARG A 67 -4.36 -0.77 19.65
C ARG A 67 -5.13 0.53 19.50
N MET A 68 -4.77 1.36 18.51
CA MET A 68 -5.43 2.64 18.28
C MET A 68 -6.92 2.51 17.92
N LEU A 69 -7.31 1.50 17.16
CA LEU A 69 -8.71 1.22 16.85
C LEU A 69 -9.49 0.80 18.11
N SER A 70 -8.91 -0.06 18.96
CA SER A 70 -9.55 -0.46 20.21
C SER A 70 -9.77 0.73 21.15
N GLU A 71 -8.80 1.64 21.25
CA GLU A 71 -8.92 2.92 21.99
C GLU A 71 -10.06 3.81 21.47
N LYS A 72 -10.44 3.64 20.19
CA LYS A 72 -11.58 4.33 19.56
C LYS A 72 -12.90 3.56 19.65
N GLY A 73 -12.90 2.42 20.35
CA GLY A 73 -14.09 1.61 20.63
C GLY A 73 -14.43 0.59 19.55
N TYR A 74 -13.49 0.26 18.66
CA TYR A 74 -13.65 -0.88 17.74
C TYR A 74 -13.42 -2.18 18.48
N LYS A 75 -14.24 -3.19 18.20
CA LYS A 75 -13.98 -4.56 18.66
C LYS A 75 -12.86 -5.15 17.82
N THR A 76 -11.67 -5.29 18.42
CA THR A 76 -10.46 -5.66 17.70
C THR A 76 -9.93 -7.02 18.19
N GLU A 77 -9.68 -7.93 17.25
CA GLU A 77 -9.03 -9.22 17.48
C GLU A 77 -7.75 -9.31 16.63
N VAL A 78 -6.64 -9.74 17.25
CA VAL A 78 -5.31 -9.73 16.64
C VAL A 78 -4.72 -11.13 16.62
N TYR A 79 -4.18 -11.52 15.47
CA TYR A 79 -3.40 -12.74 15.25
C TYR A 79 -1.98 -12.36 14.80
N LEU A 80 -1.02 -12.44 15.73
CA LEU A 80 0.40 -12.21 15.44
C LEU A 80 1.07 -13.54 15.08
N PHE A 81 1.54 -13.67 13.86
CA PHE A 81 2.24 -14.86 13.38
C PHE A 81 3.74 -14.75 13.62
N ASN A 82 4.21 -15.48 14.62
CA ASN A 82 5.61 -15.48 15.05
C ASN A 82 6.19 -16.91 15.12
N PRO A 83 6.28 -17.65 14.00
CA PRO A 83 6.70 -19.06 14.02
C PRO A 83 8.16 -19.27 14.36
N LYS A 84 9.00 -18.25 14.32
CA LYS A 84 10.43 -18.32 14.64
C LYS A 84 10.77 -17.78 16.03
N GLY A 85 9.84 -17.10 16.70
CA GLY A 85 10.09 -16.42 17.95
C GLY A 85 10.96 -15.16 17.84
N GLU A 86 11.02 -14.57 16.63
CA GLU A 86 11.84 -13.39 16.33
C GLU A 86 10.94 -12.30 15.72
N LEU A 87 10.83 -11.18 16.40
CA LEU A 87 10.12 -9.99 15.92
C LEU A 87 11.11 -8.87 15.59
N SER A 88 10.73 -7.96 14.70
CA SER A 88 11.49 -6.70 14.58
C SER A 88 11.35 -5.88 15.88
N PRO A 89 12.32 -5.01 16.20
CA PRO A 89 12.30 -4.24 17.46
C PRO A 89 10.99 -3.48 17.67
N ASP A 90 10.51 -2.76 16.64
CA ASP A 90 9.28 -1.98 16.74
C ASP A 90 8.03 -2.87 16.79
N CYS A 91 8.05 -4.03 16.13
CA CYS A 91 6.98 -5.03 16.25
C CYS A 91 6.91 -5.62 17.67
N GLN A 92 8.06 -5.89 18.28
CA GLN A 92 8.13 -6.35 19.67
C GLN A 92 7.56 -5.30 20.64
N THR A 93 7.93 -4.03 20.47
CA THR A 93 7.41 -2.93 21.29
C THR A 93 5.89 -2.82 21.15
N ASN A 94 5.36 -2.86 19.91
CA ASN A 94 3.92 -2.79 19.69
C ASN A 94 3.17 -4.04 20.18
N LYS A 95 3.80 -5.22 20.14
CA LYS A 95 3.25 -6.42 20.76
C LYS A 95 3.02 -6.19 22.27
N GLU A 96 4.03 -5.71 22.99
CA GLU A 96 3.93 -5.42 24.42
C GLU A 96 2.82 -4.40 24.74
N LEU A 97 2.68 -3.37 23.90
CA LEU A 97 1.63 -2.38 24.05
C LEU A 97 0.22 -2.96 23.79
N VAL A 98 0.07 -3.84 22.80
CA VAL A 98 -1.21 -4.51 22.52
C VAL A 98 -1.57 -5.49 23.63
N GLU A 99 -0.61 -6.23 24.20
CA GLU A 99 -0.84 -7.15 25.32
C GLU A 99 -1.32 -6.43 26.60
N MET A 100 -0.96 -5.15 26.75
CA MET A 100 -1.43 -4.30 27.85
C MET A 100 -2.83 -3.70 27.58
N ALA A 101 -3.31 -3.72 26.35
CA ALA A 101 -4.60 -3.16 25.96
C ALA A 101 -5.74 -4.15 26.29
N GLU A 102 -6.44 -3.95 27.40
CA GLU A 102 -7.49 -4.85 27.92
C GLU A 102 -8.63 -5.11 26.91
N GLU A 103 -8.85 -4.20 25.95
CA GLU A 103 -9.95 -4.27 25.00
C GLU A 103 -9.57 -4.99 23.68
N VAL A 104 -8.32 -5.45 23.53
CA VAL A 104 -7.85 -6.20 22.38
C VAL A 104 -7.80 -7.69 22.69
N THR A 105 -8.47 -8.50 21.89
CA THR A 105 -8.29 -9.96 21.96
C THR A 105 -7.03 -10.33 21.19
N PHE A 106 -5.97 -10.73 21.87
CA PHE A 106 -4.66 -10.97 21.28
C PHE A 106 -4.29 -12.46 21.27
N HIS A 107 -3.81 -12.93 20.11
CA HIS A 107 -3.32 -14.30 19.90
C HIS A 107 -1.95 -14.29 19.23
N GLU A 108 -0.94 -14.84 19.89
CA GLU A 108 0.36 -15.11 19.26
C GLU A 108 0.38 -16.53 18.69
N ILE A 109 0.65 -16.64 17.39
CA ILE A 109 0.64 -17.90 16.64
C ILE A 109 2.08 -18.31 16.35
N SER A 110 2.58 -19.29 17.09
CA SER A 110 3.92 -19.87 16.91
C SER A 110 3.91 -21.19 16.16
N THR A 111 2.86 -21.99 16.31
CA THR A 111 2.76 -23.33 15.73
C THR A 111 1.43 -23.60 15.05
N GLN A 112 0.35 -23.71 15.82
CA GLN A 112 -0.96 -24.06 15.32
C GLN A 112 -1.84 -22.81 15.25
N PHE A 113 -2.45 -22.58 14.10
CA PHE A 113 -3.43 -21.52 13.88
C PHE A 113 -4.84 -22.11 13.80
N VAL A 114 -5.72 -21.61 14.64
CA VAL A 114 -7.17 -21.87 14.55
C VAL A 114 -7.81 -20.61 13.95
N PRO A 115 -8.27 -20.68 12.71
CA PRO A 115 -8.83 -19.51 12.04
C PRO A 115 -10.10 -19.01 12.74
N PRO A 116 -10.28 -17.68 12.94
CA PRO A 116 -11.54 -17.11 13.39
C PRO A 116 -12.63 -17.26 12.31
N THR A 117 -13.88 -17.10 12.68
CA THR A 117 -14.95 -17.00 11.69
C THR A 117 -15.01 -15.57 11.16
N LEU A 118 -14.76 -15.39 9.86
CA LEU A 118 -14.86 -14.11 9.17
C LEU A 118 -16.19 -14.04 8.41
N THR A 119 -16.98 -13.02 8.69
CA THR A 119 -18.29 -12.77 8.04
C THR A 119 -18.21 -11.54 7.13
N PRO A 120 -19.20 -11.27 6.27
CA PRO A 120 -19.22 -10.06 5.44
C PRO A 120 -19.17 -8.74 6.21
N ASP A 121 -19.53 -8.76 7.50
CA ASP A 121 -19.51 -7.55 8.36
C ASP A 121 -18.12 -7.29 8.96
N HIS A 122 -17.17 -8.23 8.84
CA HIS A 122 -15.82 -8.07 9.37
C HIS A 122 -14.95 -7.24 8.45
N LEU A 123 -14.10 -6.44 9.07
CA LEU A 123 -12.95 -5.83 8.43
C LEU A 123 -11.70 -6.64 8.79
N VAL A 124 -11.04 -7.18 7.79
CA VAL A 124 -9.72 -7.81 7.92
C VAL A 124 -8.65 -6.79 7.61
N ILE A 125 -7.67 -6.68 8.50
CA ILE A 125 -6.47 -5.87 8.29
C ILE A 125 -5.30 -6.82 8.03
N ASP A 126 -4.75 -6.75 6.82
CA ASP A 126 -3.56 -7.47 6.40
C ASP A 126 -2.30 -6.66 6.69
N GLY A 127 -1.57 -7.06 7.72
CA GLY A 127 -0.24 -6.58 8.09
C GLY A 127 0.79 -7.70 8.18
N LEU A 128 0.61 -8.81 7.44
CA LEU A 128 1.54 -9.94 7.50
C LEU A 128 2.92 -9.60 6.94
N PHE A 129 2.99 -8.99 5.75
CA PHE A 129 4.23 -8.60 5.08
C PHE A 129 4.06 -7.30 4.31
N GLY A 130 5.03 -6.40 4.45
CA GLY A 130 5.12 -5.16 3.68
C GLY A 130 6.04 -5.28 2.46
N SER A 131 6.45 -4.14 1.93
CA SER A 131 7.28 -3.98 0.71
C SER A 131 8.66 -4.64 0.78
N GLY A 132 9.09 -5.12 1.94
CA GLY A 132 10.36 -5.85 2.11
C GLY A 132 10.36 -7.30 1.62
N LEU A 133 9.23 -7.83 1.15
CA LEU A 133 9.13 -9.19 0.65
C LEU A 133 9.87 -9.34 -0.69
N ASN A 134 10.73 -10.36 -0.81
CA ASN A 134 11.57 -10.59 -1.99
C ASN A 134 11.45 -12.01 -2.57
N LYS A 135 10.53 -12.81 -2.08
CA LYS A 135 10.23 -14.16 -2.56
C LYS A 135 8.79 -14.53 -2.26
N PRO A 136 8.20 -15.44 -3.05
CA PRO A 136 6.82 -15.87 -2.84
C PRO A 136 6.57 -16.43 -1.44
N LEU A 137 5.39 -16.16 -0.89
CA LEU A 137 4.95 -16.75 0.36
C LEU A 137 4.75 -18.26 0.21
N SER A 138 5.04 -18.99 1.28
CA SER A 138 4.91 -20.45 1.34
C SER A 138 4.51 -20.91 2.74
N GLY A 139 4.21 -22.22 2.87
CA GLY A 139 3.90 -22.83 4.17
C GLY A 139 2.69 -22.20 4.87
N GLY A 140 2.84 -21.95 6.18
CA GLY A 140 1.76 -21.43 7.01
C GLY A 140 1.23 -20.07 6.56
N PHE A 141 2.11 -19.15 6.15
CA PHE A 141 1.69 -17.84 5.65
C PHE A 141 0.85 -17.94 4.36
N ALA A 142 1.23 -18.84 3.44
CA ALA A 142 0.43 -19.07 2.24
C ALA A 142 -0.96 -19.67 2.58
N ALA A 143 -1.05 -20.48 3.63
CA ALA A 143 -2.32 -21.02 4.10
C ALA A 143 -3.22 -19.91 4.70
N VAL A 144 -2.65 -19.00 5.49
CA VAL A 144 -3.36 -17.84 6.04
C VAL A 144 -3.88 -16.92 4.92
N VAL A 145 -3.05 -16.62 3.93
CA VAL A 145 -3.44 -15.83 2.75
C VAL A 145 -4.65 -16.46 2.04
N LYS A 146 -4.59 -17.77 1.78
CA LYS A 146 -5.70 -18.50 1.14
C LYS A 146 -6.96 -18.49 1.99
N TYR A 147 -6.82 -18.60 3.30
CA TYR A 147 -7.96 -18.50 4.23
C TYR A 147 -8.61 -17.11 4.13
N ILE A 148 -7.83 -16.04 4.24
CA ILE A 148 -8.35 -14.66 4.12
C ILE A 148 -9.02 -14.45 2.76
N ASN A 149 -8.37 -14.82 1.67
CA ASN A 149 -8.92 -14.67 0.31
C ASN A 149 -10.19 -15.48 0.05
N SER A 150 -10.45 -16.55 0.82
CA SER A 150 -11.68 -17.36 0.72
C SER A 150 -12.80 -16.86 1.62
N SER A 151 -12.54 -15.90 2.50
CA SER A 151 -13.53 -15.31 3.39
C SER A 151 -14.39 -14.29 2.65
N PRO A 152 -15.62 -14.02 3.12
CA PRO A 152 -16.46 -12.97 2.57
C PRO A 152 -16.20 -11.58 3.20
N ALA A 153 -15.20 -11.45 4.07
CA ALA A 153 -14.88 -10.22 4.77
C ALA A 153 -14.22 -9.19 3.85
N MET A 154 -14.40 -7.91 4.15
CA MET A 154 -13.66 -6.82 3.50
C MET A 154 -12.20 -6.85 3.94
N VAL A 155 -11.26 -6.74 3.01
CA VAL A 155 -9.82 -6.83 3.28
C VAL A 155 -9.12 -5.50 3.02
N VAL A 156 -8.46 -4.97 4.03
CA VAL A 156 -7.58 -3.80 3.94
C VAL A 156 -6.13 -4.24 4.10
N ALA A 157 -5.29 -3.91 3.13
CA ALA A 157 -3.85 -4.14 3.22
C ALA A 157 -3.11 -2.89 3.71
N ILE A 158 -2.19 -3.08 4.66
CA ILE A 158 -1.25 -2.06 5.10
C ILE A 158 -0.03 -2.08 4.18
N ASP A 159 0.32 -0.92 3.64
CA ASP A 159 1.47 -0.65 2.79
C ASP A 159 1.43 -1.33 1.41
N ILE A 160 1.28 -2.64 1.38
CA ILE A 160 1.16 -3.48 0.19
C ILE A 160 0.46 -4.79 0.56
N PRO A 161 -0.40 -5.38 -0.30
CA PRO A 161 -1.00 -6.67 -0.03
C PRO A 161 0.05 -7.75 0.21
N SER A 162 -0.07 -8.47 1.31
CA SER A 162 0.91 -9.48 1.69
C SER A 162 1.04 -10.56 0.62
N GLY A 163 2.28 -10.85 0.26
CA GLY A 163 2.59 -11.76 -0.85
C GLY A 163 2.88 -11.06 -2.17
N LEU A 164 2.42 -9.83 -2.39
CA LEU A 164 2.81 -9.00 -3.53
C LEU A 164 4.20 -8.39 -3.27
N MET A 165 5.11 -8.52 -4.23
CA MET A 165 6.41 -7.84 -4.20
C MET A 165 6.30 -6.46 -4.80
N GLY A 166 7.04 -5.49 -4.28
CA GLY A 166 6.89 -4.07 -4.63
C GLY A 166 7.21 -3.73 -6.09
N GLU A 167 7.95 -4.60 -6.78
CA GLU A 167 8.35 -4.39 -8.18
C GLU A 167 7.91 -5.58 -9.07
N GLU A 168 8.74 -6.61 -9.12
CA GLU A 168 8.65 -7.73 -10.07
C GLU A 168 7.85 -8.91 -9.49
N ASN A 169 6.79 -9.30 -10.17
CA ASN A 169 5.89 -10.38 -9.76
C ASN A 169 5.72 -11.50 -10.81
N THR A 170 6.50 -11.50 -11.89
CA THR A 170 6.38 -12.49 -12.99
C THR A 170 6.47 -13.94 -12.50
N PHE A 171 7.37 -14.21 -11.55
CA PHE A 171 7.57 -15.54 -10.99
C PHE A 171 6.93 -15.72 -9.61
N ASN A 172 6.01 -14.83 -9.23
CA ASN A 172 5.31 -14.92 -7.95
C ASN A 172 4.22 -16.01 -7.99
N VAL A 173 3.90 -16.55 -6.83
CA VAL A 173 2.79 -17.52 -6.67
C VAL A 173 1.50 -16.76 -6.40
N LYS A 174 0.75 -16.49 -7.46
CA LYS A 174 -0.47 -15.66 -7.46
C LYS A 174 -1.49 -16.03 -6.38
N ASN A 175 -1.68 -17.32 -6.11
CA ASN A 175 -2.61 -17.79 -5.07
C ASN A 175 -2.14 -17.56 -3.63
N ASN A 176 -0.91 -17.08 -3.45
CA ASN A 176 -0.33 -16.77 -2.15
C ASN A 176 -0.18 -15.25 -1.95
N ILE A 177 -0.93 -14.45 -2.70
CA ILE A 177 -1.02 -13.00 -2.58
C ILE A 177 -2.40 -12.65 -2.03
N ILE A 178 -2.47 -11.77 -1.04
CA ILE A 178 -3.72 -11.20 -0.53
C ILE A 178 -4.43 -10.45 -1.66
N ARG A 179 -5.74 -10.63 -1.74
CA ARG A 179 -6.64 -9.81 -2.56
C ARG A 179 -7.29 -8.78 -1.65
N ALA A 180 -6.71 -7.61 -1.62
CA ALA A 180 -7.25 -6.52 -0.84
C ALA A 180 -8.38 -5.81 -1.61
N ASP A 181 -9.42 -5.40 -0.89
CA ASP A 181 -10.42 -4.47 -1.41
C ASP A 181 -9.87 -3.04 -1.43
N VAL A 182 -9.05 -2.72 -0.41
CA VAL A 182 -8.38 -1.42 -0.26
C VAL A 182 -6.95 -1.63 0.21
N THR A 183 -6.02 -0.89 -0.39
CA THR A 183 -4.62 -0.83 0.06
C THR A 183 -4.28 0.59 0.51
N PHE A 184 -3.87 0.75 1.76
CA PHE A 184 -3.33 2.01 2.26
C PHE A 184 -1.80 1.97 2.20
N SER A 185 -1.23 2.62 1.18
CA SER A 185 0.21 2.69 0.99
C SER A 185 0.81 3.85 1.77
N LEU A 186 1.92 3.59 2.45
CA LEU A 186 2.60 4.57 3.28
C LEU A 186 3.47 5.49 2.43
N GLN A 187 3.18 6.78 2.43
CA GLN A 187 3.82 7.90 1.76
C GLN A 187 3.90 7.78 0.22
N LEU A 188 4.34 6.65 -0.30
CA LEU A 188 4.74 6.48 -1.70
C LEU A 188 4.06 5.25 -2.32
N PRO A 189 3.66 5.31 -3.60
CA PRO A 189 3.12 4.14 -4.29
C PRO A 189 4.23 3.13 -4.55
N LYS A 190 3.84 1.85 -4.60
CA LYS A 190 4.76 0.79 -5.04
C LYS A 190 4.63 0.62 -6.56
N LEU A 191 5.74 0.35 -7.25
CA LEU A 191 5.74 0.17 -8.70
C LEU A 191 4.74 -0.92 -9.13
N ALA A 192 4.61 -1.97 -8.32
CA ALA A 192 3.68 -3.07 -8.56
C ALA A 192 2.20 -2.63 -8.71
N PHE A 193 1.79 -1.52 -8.10
CA PHE A 193 0.40 -1.02 -8.17
C PHE A 193 0.02 -0.51 -9.56
N LEU A 194 1.01 -0.13 -10.36
CA LEU A 194 0.82 0.43 -11.69
C LEU A 194 0.76 -0.61 -12.80
N PHE A 195 0.91 -1.89 -12.48
CA PHE A 195 0.79 -2.99 -13.43
C PHE A 195 -0.61 -3.59 -13.40
N ALA A 196 -1.24 -3.65 -14.57
CA ALA A 196 -2.61 -4.12 -14.73
C ALA A 196 -2.85 -5.53 -14.17
N GLU A 197 -1.86 -6.42 -14.25
CA GLU A 197 -1.91 -7.78 -13.73
C GLU A 197 -2.00 -7.87 -12.20
N ASN A 198 -1.71 -6.78 -11.49
CA ASN A 198 -1.76 -6.72 -10.03
C ASN A 198 -3.02 -6.06 -9.48
N THR A 199 -3.90 -5.56 -10.35
CA THR A 199 -5.13 -4.86 -9.96
C THR A 199 -6.02 -5.71 -9.04
N GLU A 200 -6.11 -7.02 -9.29
CA GLU A 200 -6.91 -7.94 -8.47
C GLU A 200 -6.40 -8.13 -7.03
N TYR A 201 -5.13 -7.76 -6.77
CA TYR A 201 -4.53 -7.88 -5.44
C TYR A 201 -4.56 -6.56 -4.67
N VAL A 202 -4.40 -5.45 -5.38
CA VAL A 202 -4.24 -4.13 -4.77
C VAL A 202 -5.58 -3.48 -4.42
N GLY A 203 -6.64 -3.76 -5.21
CA GLY A 203 -7.94 -3.11 -5.07
C GLY A 203 -7.88 -1.60 -5.28
N GLU A 204 -8.73 -0.85 -4.59
CA GLU A 204 -8.56 0.60 -4.45
C GLU A 204 -7.30 0.87 -3.63
N TRP A 205 -6.55 1.93 -3.96
CA TRP A 205 -5.43 2.31 -3.14
C TRP A 205 -5.34 3.82 -2.90
N ASP A 206 -4.94 4.17 -1.68
CA ASP A 206 -4.69 5.54 -1.26
C ASP A 206 -3.28 5.66 -0.70
N LEU A 207 -2.68 6.84 -0.89
CA LEU A 207 -1.40 7.20 -0.29
C LEU A 207 -1.63 7.96 1.01
N LEU A 208 -1.09 7.43 2.09
CA LEU A 208 -1.15 8.07 3.40
C LEU A 208 0.17 8.79 3.69
N ASN A 209 0.09 10.10 3.85
CA ASN A 209 1.24 10.89 4.25
C ASN A 209 1.62 10.56 5.70
N ILE A 210 2.85 10.07 5.91
CA ILE A 210 3.45 9.73 7.20
C ILE A 210 4.59 10.68 7.59
N GLY A 211 4.83 11.72 6.78
CA GLY A 211 5.85 12.73 7.02
C GLY A 211 7.27 12.24 6.76
N LEU A 212 7.50 11.48 5.68
CA LEU A 212 8.87 11.24 5.23
C LEU A 212 9.52 12.54 4.76
N SER A 213 10.83 12.64 4.95
CA SER A 213 11.61 13.82 4.56
C SER A 213 11.45 14.14 3.06
N GLU A 214 10.93 15.33 2.77
CA GLU A 214 10.81 15.82 1.38
C GLU A 214 12.20 15.96 0.73
N GLU A 215 13.20 16.43 1.48
CA GLU A 215 14.58 16.52 1.02
C GLU A 215 15.13 15.13 0.65
N GLY A 216 14.90 14.12 1.51
CA GLY A 216 15.30 12.75 1.23
C GLY A 216 14.64 12.19 -0.03
N ILE A 217 13.36 12.51 -0.26
CA ILE A 217 12.61 12.12 -1.46
C ILE A 217 13.18 12.84 -2.70
N GLU A 218 13.51 14.12 -2.58
CA GLU A 218 14.06 14.91 -3.69
C GLU A 218 15.47 14.45 -4.07
N GLU A 219 16.34 14.17 -3.11
CA GLU A 219 17.72 13.75 -3.33
C GLU A 219 17.86 12.29 -3.78
N THR A 220 16.88 11.43 -3.44
CA THR A 220 16.95 10.02 -3.85
C THR A 220 16.63 9.87 -5.32
N GLU A 221 17.56 9.25 -6.07
CA GLU A 221 17.41 8.96 -7.49
C GLU A 221 16.46 7.77 -7.73
N THR A 222 15.67 7.89 -8.78
CA THR A 222 14.82 6.81 -9.30
C THR A 222 14.66 6.92 -10.80
N ASN A 223 14.40 5.79 -11.47
CA ASN A 223 14.11 5.75 -12.90
C ASN A 223 12.60 5.79 -13.20
N TYR A 224 11.76 5.92 -12.17
CA TYR A 224 10.31 5.82 -12.32
C TYR A 224 9.63 7.08 -11.78
N GLU A 225 8.75 7.64 -12.60
CA GLU A 225 7.96 8.81 -12.25
C GLU A 225 6.51 8.60 -12.67
N MET A 226 5.58 9.04 -11.83
CA MET A 226 4.15 9.14 -12.14
C MET A 226 3.79 10.60 -12.31
N LEU A 227 3.11 10.93 -13.42
CA LEU A 227 2.59 12.28 -13.65
C LEU A 227 1.39 12.52 -12.74
N GLU A 228 1.42 13.63 -12.04
CA GLU A 228 0.32 14.13 -11.23
C GLU A 228 -0.45 15.23 -11.95
N LEU A 229 -1.63 15.55 -11.44
CA LEU A 229 -2.47 16.59 -12.04
C LEU A 229 -1.77 17.96 -12.09
N GLU A 230 -0.95 18.26 -11.08
CA GLU A 230 -0.21 19.53 -11.00
C GLU A 230 0.89 19.60 -12.08
N ASP A 231 1.55 18.47 -12.37
CA ASP A 231 2.53 18.40 -13.46
C ASP A 231 1.84 18.76 -14.80
N ILE A 232 0.68 18.16 -15.04
CA ILE A 232 -0.10 18.43 -16.26
C ILE A 232 -0.59 19.87 -16.29
N ARG A 233 -1.10 20.41 -15.17
CA ARG A 233 -1.54 21.82 -15.08
C ARG A 233 -0.41 22.80 -15.37
N SER A 234 0.80 22.52 -14.92
CA SER A 234 1.97 23.38 -15.17
C SER A 234 2.35 23.46 -16.65
N LEU A 235 2.05 22.42 -17.42
CA LEU A 235 2.31 22.34 -18.87
C LEU A 235 1.24 23.06 -19.70
N ILE A 236 0.02 23.21 -19.17
CA ILE A 236 -1.10 23.84 -19.88
C ILE A 236 -0.99 25.35 -19.77
N LYS A 237 -0.68 26.01 -20.87
CA LYS A 237 -0.67 27.48 -20.96
C LYS A 237 -2.08 28.03 -21.21
N PRO A 238 -2.53 29.08 -20.50
CA PRO A 238 -3.78 29.74 -20.77
C PRO A 238 -3.85 30.23 -22.21
N ARG A 239 -4.96 29.97 -22.91
CA ARG A 239 -5.16 30.44 -24.27
C ARG A 239 -5.64 31.89 -24.24
N GLN A 240 -5.06 32.76 -25.07
CA GLN A 240 -5.57 34.09 -25.31
C GLN A 240 -6.89 34.02 -26.11
N GLN A 241 -7.80 34.98 -25.87
CA GLN A 241 -9.13 34.98 -26.47
C GLN A 241 -9.11 34.93 -28.02
N PHE A 242 -8.12 35.57 -28.64
CA PHE A 242 -7.98 35.62 -30.10
C PHE A 242 -6.81 34.78 -30.64
N ALA A 243 -6.36 33.82 -29.86
CA ALA A 243 -5.30 32.90 -30.31
C ALA A 243 -5.83 31.92 -31.37
N HIS A 244 -5.03 31.65 -32.39
CA HIS A 244 -5.32 30.68 -33.44
C HIS A 244 -4.27 29.55 -33.47
N LYS A 245 -4.52 28.50 -34.25
CA LYS A 245 -3.66 27.31 -34.29
C LYS A 245 -2.17 27.60 -34.50
N GLY A 246 -1.81 28.60 -35.27
CA GLY A 246 -0.41 29.00 -35.51
C GLY A 246 0.33 29.60 -34.31
N ASN A 247 -0.40 30.00 -33.25
CA ASN A 247 0.23 30.50 -32.01
C ASN A 247 0.74 29.40 -31.10
N PHE A 248 0.35 28.15 -31.36
CA PHE A 248 0.66 27.00 -30.48
C PHE A 248 1.70 26.03 -31.07
N GLY A 249 2.27 26.38 -32.21
CA GLY A 249 3.28 25.58 -32.91
C GLY A 249 2.69 24.44 -33.71
N HIS A 250 3.57 23.51 -34.12
CA HIS A 250 3.22 22.32 -34.85
C HIS A 250 3.67 21.09 -34.09
N ALA A 251 2.82 20.07 -34.02
CA ALA A 251 3.15 18.78 -33.43
C ALA A 251 3.37 17.74 -34.53
N LEU A 252 4.46 16.99 -34.44
CA LEU A 252 4.69 15.79 -35.24
C LEU A 252 4.40 14.57 -34.36
N LEU A 253 3.38 13.80 -34.68
CA LEU A 253 3.08 12.54 -34.04
C LEU A 253 3.68 11.39 -34.84
N ILE A 254 4.64 10.68 -34.25
CA ILE A 254 5.19 9.44 -34.79
C ILE A 254 4.70 8.32 -33.88
N ALA A 255 3.71 7.56 -34.36
CA ALA A 255 3.08 6.52 -33.56
C ALA A 255 2.69 5.34 -34.46
N GLY A 256 2.47 4.20 -33.84
CA GLY A 256 1.97 3.02 -34.50
C GLY A 256 2.60 1.73 -34.01
N SER A 257 1.88 0.64 -34.22
CA SER A 257 2.38 -0.71 -34.01
C SER A 257 1.97 -1.59 -35.19
N LYS A 258 2.57 -2.76 -35.31
CA LYS A 258 2.40 -3.68 -36.49
C LYS A 258 0.93 -4.07 -36.77
N ALA A 259 -0.01 -3.83 -35.87
CA ALA A 259 -1.40 -4.28 -35.98
C ALA A 259 -2.48 -3.19 -35.83
N VAL A 260 -2.21 -2.01 -35.30
CA VAL A 260 -3.27 -1.09 -34.81
C VAL A 260 -3.06 0.37 -35.21
N SER A 261 -1.99 0.72 -35.90
CA SER A 261 -1.55 2.10 -36.08
C SER A 261 -2.48 2.97 -36.94
N TYR A 262 -3.16 2.38 -37.93
CA TYR A 262 -3.84 3.17 -38.95
C TYR A 262 -5.23 3.68 -38.52
N THR A 263 -5.98 2.88 -37.78
CA THR A 263 -7.34 3.23 -37.35
C THR A 263 -7.39 4.29 -36.25
N HIS A 264 -6.40 4.33 -35.37
CA HIS A 264 -6.33 5.32 -34.29
C HIS A 264 -5.81 6.69 -34.75
N LEU A 265 -4.88 6.74 -35.69
CA LEU A 265 -4.34 8.01 -36.20
C LEU A 265 -5.38 8.77 -37.04
N ARG A 266 -6.20 8.06 -37.83
CA ARG A 266 -7.27 8.67 -38.63
C ARG A 266 -8.45 9.19 -37.80
N ALA A 267 -8.72 8.65 -36.67
CA ALA A 267 -9.82 9.07 -35.79
C ALA A 267 -9.71 10.53 -35.31
N HIS A 268 -8.55 11.16 -35.49
CA HIS A 268 -8.24 12.53 -35.06
C HIS A 268 -7.94 13.49 -36.23
N GLU A 269 -8.14 13.07 -37.47
CA GLU A 269 -8.05 13.98 -38.62
C GLU A 269 -9.20 15.00 -38.56
N THR A 270 -8.86 16.27 -38.65
CA THR A 270 -9.87 17.33 -38.75
C THR A 270 -10.23 17.57 -40.21
N GLU A 271 -11.49 17.96 -40.52
CA GLU A 271 -12.00 18.24 -41.87
C GLU A 271 -11.16 19.24 -42.69
N ALA A 272 -10.20 19.91 -42.06
CA ALA A 272 -9.32 20.89 -42.70
C ALA A 272 -8.21 20.24 -43.58
N ASP A 273 -8.08 18.92 -43.54
CA ASP A 273 -7.05 18.16 -44.28
C ASP A 273 -7.61 17.35 -45.46
N LEU A 274 -8.87 17.65 -45.89
CA LEU A 274 -9.52 17.12 -47.08
C LEU A 274 -9.40 18.08 -48.28
#